data_fcc3c5fa2f1c2c0165e06d87f297daf4
#
_entry.id   fcc3c5fa2f1c2c0165e06d87f297daf4
#
_cell.length_a   1.000
_cell.length_b   1.000
_cell.length_c   1.000
_cell.angle_alpha   90.00
_cell.angle_beta   90.00
_cell.angle_gamma   90.00
#
_symmetry.space_group_name_H-M   'P 1'
#
loop_
_entity.id
_entity.type
_entity.pdbx_description
1 polymer ?
#
loop_
_entity_poly.entity_id
_entity_poly.type
_entity_poly.pdbx_seq_one_letter_code
_entity_poly.pdbx_strand_id
1 'polypeptide(L)'
;IGKQYGVAPPYIVAIVGVETSYGRNTGSYKVLDALVTLGLYYPPRAKFFREQLKELLSMPDNHLAGPLDTLTGSYAGAQGWGQFMPTSIRDFAVDADHDGHIDLQNSLPDIFASVANYFAKHGWVSGGPVAARAQPDAAATPLTVKDTKPQWPLEQLEAWGYAPLQALSPAESSSLQTLNGPNGPEYWFTFQNFYVITRYNRSPLYAMAVNQLAQAIEAGVGPAEAAR
;
A
#
# COMPACT_ATOMS: atom_id res chain seq x y z
N ILE A 1 -11.50 11.64 -7.68
CA ILE A 1 -10.11 11.40 -7.20
C ILE A 1 -9.45 10.33 -8.05
N GLY A 2 -10.06 9.16 -8.22
CA GLY A 2 -9.49 8.09 -9.04
C GLY A 2 -9.14 8.53 -10.46
N LYS A 3 -10.02 9.31 -11.11
CA LYS A 3 -9.77 9.89 -12.43
C LYS A 3 -8.63 10.90 -12.43
N GLN A 4 -8.56 11.75 -11.41
CA GLN A 4 -7.55 12.79 -11.28
C GLN A 4 -6.14 12.21 -11.15
N TYR A 5 -5.97 11.13 -10.37
CA TYR A 5 -4.67 10.50 -10.10
C TYR A 5 -4.39 9.28 -10.97
N GLY A 6 -5.34 8.85 -11.80
CA GLY A 6 -5.22 7.65 -12.62
C GLY A 6 -5.22 6.34 -11.83
N VAL A 7 -5.71 6.36 -10.59
CA VAL A 7 -5.76 5.19 -9.69
C VAL A 7 -7.18 4.65 -9.61
N ALA A 8 -7.36 3.37 -9.85
CA ALA A 8 -8.69 2.75 -9.78
C ALA A 8 -9.26 2.86 -8.35
N PRO A 9 -10.49 3.39 -8.18
CA PRO A 9 -11.09 3.64 -6.86
C PRO A 9 -11.08 2.45 -5.90
N PRO A 10 -11.30 1.19 -6.33
CA PRO A 10 -11.23 0.05 -5.43
C PRO A 10 -9.91 -0.10 -4.69
N TYR A 11 -8.78 0.27 -5.31
CA TYR A 11 -7.46 0.19 -4.66
C TYR A 11 -7.27 1.28 -3.61
N ILE A 12 -7.80 2.49 -3.84
CA ILE A 12 -7.77 3.58 -2.84
C ILE A 12 -8.56 3.15 -1.60
N VAL A 13 -9.76 2.61 -1.82
CA VAL A 13 -10.64 2.12 -0.76
C VAL A 13 -10.04 0.91 -0.04
N ALA A 14 -9.40 -0.01 -0.78
CA ALA A 14 -8.78 -1.19 -0.20
C ALA A 14 -7.60 -0.86 0.73
N ILE A 15 -6.78 0.15 0.41
CA ILE A 15 -5.73 0.63 1.34
C ILE A 15 -6.34 1.05 2.66
N VAL A 16 -7.36 1.89 2.65
CA VAL A 16 -8.04 2.37 3.86
C VAL A 16 -8.69 1.22 4.63
N GLY A 17 -9.23 0.24 3.89
CA GLY A 17 -9.77 -0.99 4.48
C GLY A 17 -8.73 -1.81 5.23
N VAL A 18 -7.59 -2.07 4.59
CA VAL A 18 -6.50 -2.87 5.17
C VAL A 18 -5.80 -2.13 6.32
N GLU A 19 -5.57 -0.83 6.20
CA GLU A 19 -4.85 -0.05 7.22
C GLU A 19 -5.66 0.14 8.50
N THR A 20 -6.92 0.51 8.39
CA THR A 20 -7.69 0.97 9.55
C THR A 20 -9.11 0.42 9.65
N SER A 21 -9.47 -0.57 8.83
CA SER A 21 -10.87 -1.04 8.74
C SER A 21 -11.83 0.12 8.49
N TYR A 22 -11.48 0.97 7.53
CA TYR A 22 -12.25 2.17 7.14
C TYR A 22 -12.39 3.18 8.29
N GLY A 23 -11.26 3.54 8.91
CA GLY A 23 -11.19 4.53 9.97
C GLY A 23 -11.60 4.05 11.36
N ARG A 24 -12.01 2.77 11.51
CA ARG A 24 -12.40 2.22 12.83
C ARG A 24 -11.22 2.04 13.77
N ASN A 25 -9.99 1.98 13.25
CA ASN A 25 -8.78 1.57 13.97
C ASN A 25 -7.55 2.41 13.58
N THR A 26 -7.61 3.70 13.81
CA THR A 26 -6.54 4.65 13.46
C THR A 26 -5.39 4.68 14.47
N GLY A 27 -5.54 3.97 15.59
CA GLY A 27 -4.59 3.97 16.70
C GLY A 27 -4.96 4.98 17.80
N SER A 28 -4.48 4.70 19.01
CA SER A 28 -4.78 5.48 20.23
C SER A 28 -3.53 5.97 20.96
N TYR A 29 -2.35 5.74 20.41
CA TYR A 29 -1.09 6.22 20.98
C TYR A 29 -0.88 7.69 20.61
N LYS A 30 -0.38 8.49 21.54
CA LYS A 30 0.10 9.83 21.19
C LYS A 30 1.27 9.71 20.23
N VAL A 31 1.14 10.33 19.07
CA VAL A 31 2.12 10.23 17.98
C VAL A 31 3.49 10.76 18.45
N LEU A 32 3.50 11.88 19.15
CA LEU A 32 4.71 12.47 19.70
C LEU A 32 5.42 11.49 20.66
N ASP A 33 4.69 10.93 21.63
CA ASP A 33 5.25 9.99 22.61
C ASP A 33 5.79 8.72 21.94
N ALA A 34 5.06 8.18 20.95
CA ALA A 34 5.47 7.02 20.18
C ALA A 34 6.80 7.27 19.44
N LEU A 35 6.89 8.38 18.72
CA LEU A 35 8.09 8.71 17.94
C LEU A 35 9.29 9.06 18.83
N VAL A 36 9.09 9.75 19.95
CA VAL A 36 10.14 10.00 20.95
C VAL A 36 10.64 8.69 21.53
N THR A 37 9.74 7.83 21.97
CA THR A 37 10.09 6.53 22.56
C THR A 37 10.89 5.67 21.58
N LEU A 38 10.40 5.50 20.37
CA LEU A 38 11.05 4.67 19.36
C LEU A 38 12.34 5.31 18.82
N GLY A 39 12.39 6.62 18.73
CA GLY A 39 13.56 7.36 18.28
C GLY A 39 14.72 7.34 19.27
N LEU A 40 14.44 7.25 20.57
CA LEU A 40 15.46 7.28 21.62
C LEU A 40 15.76 5.90 22.22
N TYR A 41 14.75 5.04 22.36
CA TYR A 41 14.88 3.79 23.11
C TYR A 41 14.76 2.52 22.27
N TYR A 42 14.62 2.63 20.90
CA TYR A 42 14.58 1.48 20.00
C TYR A 42 15.74 1.50 18.99
N PRO A 43 16.97 1.09 19.37
CA PRO A 43 18.17 1.19 18.55
C PRO A 43 18.04 0.65 17.12
N PRO A 44 17.36 -0.51 16.85
CA PRO A 44 17.32 -1.08 15.52
C PRO A 44 16.73 -0.15 14.43
N ARG A 45 15.83 0.77 14.82
CA ARG A 45 15.18 1.73 13.91
C ARG A 45 15.21 3.18 14.41
N ALA A 46 16.03 3.48 15.41
CA ALA A 46 16.08 4.80 16.02
C ALA A 46 16.33 5.93 15.00
N LYS A 47 17.21 5.71 14.02
CA LYS A 47 17.48 6.69 12.95
C LYS A 47 16.21 7.05 12.19
N PHE A 48 15.45 6.04 11.77
CA PHE A 48 14.17 6.23 11.06
C PHE A 48 13.17 7.01 11.92
N PHE A 49 12.96 6.60 13.18
CA PHE A 49 11.98 7.26 14.04
C PHE A 49 12.38 8.69 14.43
N ARG A 50 13.67 8.98 14.58
CA ARG A 50 14.16 10.36 14.77
C ARG A 50 13.89 11.25 13.55
N GLU A 51 13.99 10.70 12.34
CA GLU A 51 13.62 11.41 11.12
C GLU A 51 12.12 11.73 11.10
N GLN A 52 11.27 10.75 11.46
CA GLN A 52 9.83 10.96 11.58
C GLN A 52 9.48 11.99 12.65
N LEU A 53 10.16 11.95 13.81
CA LEU A 53 9.98 12.92 14.87
C LEU A 53 10.37 14.34 14.42
N LYS A 54 11.53 14.48 13.76
CA LYS A 54 11.96 15.76 13.21
C LYS A 54 10.92 16.33 12.26
N GLU A 55 10.41 15.50 11.37
CA GLU A 55 9.38 15.91 10.40
C GLU A 55 8.10 16.35 11.10
N LEU A 56 7.61 15.56 12.07
CA LEU A 56 6.42 15.89 12.85
C LEU A 56 6.55 17.26 13.55
N LEU A 57 7.71 17.54 14.16
CA LEU A 57 7.98 18.81 14.87
C LEU A 57 8.16 20.01 13.92
N SER A 58 8.40 19.77 12.65
CA SER A 58 8.58 20.82 11.62
C SER A 58 7.33 20.99 10.74
N MET A 59 6.31 20.17 10.97
CA MET A 59 5.11 20.17 10.14
C MET A 59 4.25 21.40 10.43
N PRO A 60 3.71 22.06 9.39
CA PRO A 60 2.75 23.14 9.59
C PRO A 60 1.49 22.65 10.32
N ASP A 61 0.92 23.49 11.19
CA ASP A 61 -0.27 23.12 11.98
C ASP A 61 -1.46 22.69 11.12
N ASN A 62 -1.62 23.29 9.92
CA ASN A 62 -2.67 22.93 8.99
C ASN A 62 -2.44 21.59 8.22
N HIS A 63 -1.36 20.89 8.50
CA HIS A 63 -1.10 19.52 8.03
C HIS A 63 -1.30 18.48 9.15
N LEU A 64 -1.78 18.89 10.29
CA LEU A 64 -2.06 18.02 11.45
C LEU A 64 -3.58 17.95 11.67
N ALA A 65 -4.09 16.77 11.93
CA ALA A 65 -5.51 16.56 12.23
C ALA A 65 -5.92 17.10 13.63
N GLY A 66 -5.02 17.77 14.34
CA GLY A 66 -5.26 18.38 15.65
C GLY A 66 -3.98 18.80 16.34
N PRO A 67 -4.08 19.33 17.57
CA PRO A 67 -2.90 19.79 18.33
C PRO A 67 -1.88 18.67 18.53
N LEU A 68 -0.60 18.99 18.36
CA LEU A 68 0.51 18.04 18.37
C LEU A 68 0.56 17.18 19.64
N ASP A 69 0.23 17.76 20.79
CA ASP A 69 0.26 17.09 22.11
C ASP A 69 -0.89 16.11 22.34
N THR A 70 -1.96 16.20 21.52
CA THR A 70 -3.14 15.34 21.58
C THR A 70 -3.29 14.43 20.37
N LEU A 71 -2.49 14.65 19.33
CA LEU A 71 -2.53 13.88 18.09
C LEU A 71 -2.31 12.39 18.34
N THR A 72 -3.26 11.56 17.90
CA THR A 72 -3.20 10.11 18.07
C THR A 72 -2.96 9.36 16.76
N GLY A 73 -2.40 8.16 16.88
CA GLY A 73 -2.08 7.29 15.78
C GLY A 73 -1.66 5.89 16.23
N SER A 74 -0.97 5.17 15.37
CA SER A 74 -0.43 3.85 15.71
C SER A 74 0.69 3.94 16.75
N TYR A 75 1.05 2.80 17.35
CA TYR A 75 2.20 2.71 18.25
C TYR A 75 3.53 3.12 17.59
N ALA A 76 3.60 3.16 16.27
CA ALA A 76 4.76 3.58 15.50
C ALA A 76 4.65 5.02 14.96
N GLY A 77 3.59 5.76 15.30
CA GLY A 77 3.41 7.15 14.91
C GLY A 77 2.79 7.36 13.53
N ALA A 78 2.17 6.33 12.94
CA ALA A 78 1.39 6.48 11.71
C ALA A 78 0.00 7.08 12.02
N GLN A 79 -0.53 7.92 11.12
CA GLN A 79 -1.67 8.79 11.37
C GLN A 79 -2.78 8.61 10.32
N GLY A 80 -4.00 8.87 10.74
CA GLY A 80 -5.18 8.92 9.88
C GLY A 80 -5.60 7.58 9.31
N TRP A 81 -6.59 7.60 8.43
CA TRP A 81 -7.15 6.39 7.85
C TRP A 81 -6.17 5.63 6.93
N GLY A 82 -5.26 6.36 6.28
CA GLY A 82 -4.21 5.79 5.43
C GLY A 82 -2.93 5.43 6.18
N GLN A 83 -2.86 5.62 7.50
CA GLN A 83 -1.67 5.32 8.33
C GLN A 83 -0.37 5.95 7.80
N PHE A 84 -0.43 7.24 7.46
CA PHE A 84 0.73 7.97 6.97
C PHE A 84 1.71 8.28 8.09
N MET A 85 2.98 8.00 7.84
CA MET A 85 4.09 8.49 8.67
C MET A 85 4.31 10.00 8.40
N PRO A 86 4.88 10.77 9.34
CA PRO A 86 5.12 12.20 9.14
C PRO A 86 5.80 12.57 7.82
N THR A 87 6.83 11.83 7.41
CA THR A 87 7.47 12.06 6.09
C THR A 87 6.51 11.77 4.93
N SER A 88 5.62 10.81 5.08
CA SER A 88 4.61 10.51 4.04
C SER A 88 3.54 11.59 3.97
N ILE A 89 3.17 12.21 5.10
CA ILE A 89 2.27 13.36 5.12
C ILE A 89 2.91 14.50 4.32
N ARG A 90 4.15 14.87 4.62
CA ARG A 90 4.87 15.92 3.87
C ARG A 90 4.92 15.66 2.37
N ASP A 91 5.24 14.42 1.97
CA ASP A 91 5.56 14.12 0.58
C ASP A 91 4.31 13.81 -0.28
N PHE A 92 3.23 13.35 0.34
CA PHE A 92 2.08 12.79 -0.39
C PHE A 92 0.70 13.25 0.06
N ALA A 93 0.55 13.83 1.26
CA ALA A 93 -0.75 14.29 1.70
C ALA A 93 -1.23 15.50 0.89
N VAL A 94 -2.52 15.62 0.71
CA VAL A 94 -3.17 16.62 -0.16
C VAL A 94 -4.41 17.18 0.53
N ASP A 95 -4.53 18.50 0.54
CA ASP A 95 -5.78 19.23 0.81
C ASP A 95 -6.64 19.17 -0.47
N ALA A 96 -7.59 18.27 -0.51
CA ALA A 96 -8.38 17.98 -1.71
C ALA A 96 -9.73 18.67 -1.74
N ASP A 97 -10.26 19.10 -0.60
CA ASP A 97 -11.47 19.93 -0.51
C ASP A 97 -11.15 21.43 -0.48
N HIS A 98 -9.85 21.78 -0.45
CA HIS A 98 -9.35 23.17 -0.52
C HIS A 98 -9.80 24.06 0.63
N ASP A 99 -9.97 23.49 1.82
CA ASP A 99 -10.32 24.23 3.03
C ASP A 99 -9.10 24.89 3.72
N GLY A 100 -7.89 24.59 3.22
CA GLY A 100 -6.62 25.10 3.72
C GLY A 100 -5.98 24.19 4.76
N HIS A 101 -6.56 23.03 5.04
CA HIS A 101 -6.05 22.01 5.97
C HIS A 101 -5.88 20.67 5.28
N ILE A 102 -5.00 19.83 5.82
CA ILE A 102 -4.89 18.42 5.42
C ILE A 102 -5.37 17.56 6.61
N ASP A 103 -6.59 17.05 6.51
CA ASP A 103 -7.19 16.23 7.58
C ASP A 103 -7.31 14.76 7.14
N LEU A 104 -6.28 13.98 7.45
CA LEU A 104 -6.26 12.54 7.17
C LEU A 104 -7.12 11.70 8.14
N GLN A 105 -7.80 12.35 9.09
CA GLN A 105 -8.64 11.70 10.08
C GLN A 105 -10.14 11.84 9.78
N ASN A 106 -10.58 13.01 9.29
CA ASN A 106 -12.00 13.32 9.17
C ASN A 106 -12.43 13.78 7.75
N SER A 107 -11.49 14.29 6.91
CA SER A 107 -11.78 14.68 5.54
C SER A 107 -11.62 13.49 4.59
N LEU A 108 -12.74 12.91 4.12
CA LEU A 108 -12.68 11.82 3.11
C LEU A 108 -12.01 12.26 1.80
N PRO A 109 -12.23 13.47 1.28
CA PRO A 109 -11.48 13.97 0.11
C PRO A 109 -9.97 13.91 0.32
N ASP A 110 -9.44 14.39 1.44
CA ASP A 110 -8.01 14.43 1.73
C ASP A 110 -7.45 13.02 1.90
N ILE A 111 -8.16 12.17 2.64
CA ILE A 111 -7.77 10.77 2.86
C ILE A 111 -7.60 10.06 1.53
N PHE A 112 -8.61 10.09 0.66
CA PHE A 112 -8.59 9.37 -0.61
C PHE A 112 -7.61 9.99 -1.61
N ALA A 113 -7.53 11.32 -1.67
CA ALA A 113 -6.59 12.00 -2.55
C ALA A 113 -5.14 11.75 -2.12
N SER A 114 -4.86 11.74 -0.83
CA SER A 114 -3.52 11.44 -0.32
C SER A 114 -3.07 10.02 -0.64
N VAL A 115 -3.94 9.02 -0.46
CA VAL A 115 -3.67 7.64 -0.86
C VAL A 115 -3.45 7.54 -2.37
N ALA A 116 -4.29 8.17 -3.18
CA ALA A 116 -4.17 8.17 -4.64
C ALA A 116 -2.88 8.87 -5.10
N ASN A 117 -2.55 10.02 -4.51
CA ASN A 117 -1.31 10.74 -4.77
C ASN A 117 -0.07 9.91 -4.41
N TYR A 118 -0.10 9.20 -3.28
CA TYR A 118 0.96 8.26 -2.91
C TYR A 118 1.21 7.24 -4.03
N PHE A 119 0.16 6.60 -4.55
CA PHE A 119 0.27 5.63 -5.63
C PHE A 119 0.79 6.25 -6.92
N ALA A 120 0.24 7.40 -7.32
CA ALA A 120 0.65 8.12 -8.52
C ALA A 120 2.14 8.52 -8.46
N LYS A 121 2.60 9.04 -7.32
CA LYS A 121 4.00 9.42 -7.10
C LYS A 121 4.97 8.23 -7.08
N HIS A 122 4.48 7.04 -6.75
CA HIS A 122 5.27 5.81 -6.80
C HIS A 122 5.20 5.08 -8.16
N GLY A 123 4.56 5.68 -9.17
CA GLY A 123 4.55 5.17 -10.53
C GLY A 123 3.41 4.17 -10.80
N TRP A 124 2.23 4.41 -10.23
CA TRP A 124 1.02 3.68 -10.59
C TRP A 124 0.71 3.87 -12.07
N VAL A 125 0.45 2.76 -12.77
CA VAL A 125 0.07 2.75 -14.19
C VAL A 125 -1.45 2.63 -14.28
N SER A 126 -2.09 3.66 -14.84
CA SER A 126 -3.55 3.67 -15.00
C SER A 126 -4.00 2.53 -15.92
N GLY A 127 -4.96 1.71 -15.44
CA GLY A 127 -5.43 0.54 -16.17
C GLY A 127 -4.43 -0.63 -16.26
N GLY A 128 -3.23 -0.48 -15.70
CA GLY A 128 -2.23 -1.54 -15.70
C GLY A 128 -2.58 -2.69 -14.75
N PRO A 129 -2.12 -3.91 -15.02
CA PRO A 129 -2.37 -5.06 -14.17
C PRO A 129 -1.65 -4.92 -12.81
N VAL A 130 -2.21 -5.59 -11.80
CA VAL A 130 -1.60 -5.67 -10.46
C VAL A 130 -0.96 -7.02 -10.24
N ALA A 131 -1.74 -8.08 -10.30
CA ALA A 131 -1.27 -9.46 -10.17
C ALA A 131 -2.15 -10.42 -10.99
N ALA A 132 -1.58 -11.52 -11.42
CA ALA A 132 -2.29 -12.61 -12.09
C ALA A 132 -1.78 -13.97 -11.63
N ARG A 133 -2.67 -14.96 -11.57
CA ARG A 133 -2.27 -16.34 -11.22
C ARG A 133 -1.33 -16.90 -12.27
N ALA A 134 -0.29 -17.55 -11.80
CA ALA A 134 0.62 -18.33 -12.61
C ALA A 134 0.51 -19.82 -12.25
N GLN A 135 0.66 -20.68 -13.21
CA GLN A 135 0.74 -22.13 -13.02
C GLN A 135 2.09 -22.65 -13.50
N PRO A 136 2.91 -23.25 -12.63
CA PRO A 136 4.14 -23.88 -13.05
C PRO A 136 3.82 -25.20 -13.80
N ASP A 137 4.57 -25.51 -14.82
CA ASP A 137 4.61 -26.84 -15.42
C ASP A 137 5.55 -27.77 -14.65
N ALA A 138 5.63 -29.05 -15.06
CA ALA A 138 6.46 -30.04 -14.39
C ALA A 138 7.98 -29.78 -14.54
N ALA A 139 8.38 -28.96 -15.51
CA ALA A 139 9.78 -28.61 -15.81
C ALA A 139 10.11 -27.16 -15.37
N ALA A 140 9.18 -26.48 -14.69
CA ALA A 140 9.37 -25.09 -14.29
C ALA A 140 10.67 -24.90 -13.51
N THR A 141 11.47 -23.93 -13.92
CA THR A 141 12.69 -23.56 -13.23
C THR A 141 12.37 -22.94 -11.87
N PRO A 142 12.82 -23.50 -10.74
CA PRO A 142 12.58 -22.90 -9.43
C PRO A 142 13.19 -21.51 -9.35
N LEU A 143 12.36 -20.48 -9.09
CA LEU A 143 12.79 -19.10 -8.95
C LEU A 143 12.62 -18.66 -7.50
N THR A 144 13.68 -18.04 -6.95
CA THR A 144 13.62 -17.33 -5.67
C THR A 144 13.73 -15.85 -5.93
N VAL A 145 12.61 -15.16 -5.93
CA VAL A 145 12.53 -13.72 -6.19
C VAL A 145 12.39 -12.97 -4.88
N LYS A 146 13.36 -12.13 -4.56
CA LYS A 146 13.39 -11.36 -3.30
C LYS A 146 12.71 -9.99 -3.40
N ASP A 147 12.56 -9.47 -4.61
CA ASP A 147 11.98 -8.17 -4.86
C ASP A 147 10.67 -8.32 -5.63
N THR A 148 9.73 -7.42 -5.37
CA THR A 148 8.45 -7.35 -6.08
C THR A 148 8.50 -6.44 -7.31
N LYS A 149 9.64 -5.75 -7.53
CA LYS A 149 9.83 -4.91 -8.71
C LYS A 149 9.82 -5.77 -9.97
N PRO A 150 9.07 -5.41 -11.01
CA PRO A 150 9.11 -6.09 -12.30
C PRO A 150 10.53 -6.13 -12.88
N GLN A 151 10.97 -7.31 -13.31
CA GLN A 151 12.34 -7.55 -13.75
C GLN A 151 12.41 -8.23 -15.13
N TRP A 152 11.37 -8.98 -15.51
CA TRP A 152 11.35 -9.78 -16.73
C TRP A 152 10.08 -9.53 -17.55
N PRO A 153 10.15 -9.56 -18.88
CA PRO A 153 8.95 -9.66 -19.67
C PRO A 153 8.23 -10.99 -19.37
N LEU A 154 6.93 -11.01 -19.44
CA LEU A 154 6.10 -12.16 -19.11
C LEU A 154 6.52 -13.41 -19.93
N GLU A 155 6.80 -13.24 -21.23
CA GLU A 155 7.29 -14.30 -22.10
C GLU A 155 8.55 -15.01 -21.58
N GLN A 156 9.40 -14.32 -20.84
CA GLN A 156 10.58 -14.95 -20.22
C GLN A 156 10.19 -15.87 -19.06
N LEU A 157 9.21 -15.47 -18.25
CA LEU A 157 8.69 -16.32 -17.18
C LEU A 157 7.93 -17.52 -17.75
N GLU A 158 7.22 -17.34 -18.87
CA GLU A 158 6.59 -18.45 -19.61
C GLU A 158 7.64 -19.42 -20.14
N ALA A 159 8.73 -18.92 -20.72
CA ALA A 159 9.85 -19.78 -21.15
C ALA A 159 10.52 -20.53 -20.00
N TRP A 160 10.39 -20.06 -18.77
CA TRP A 160 10.85 -20.78 -17.56
C TRP A 160 9.80 -21.71 -16.96
N GLY A 161 8.69 -21.93 -17.67
CA GLY A 161 7.67 -22.91 -17.29
C GLY A 161 6.54 -22.37 -16.41
N TYR A 162 6.33 -21.06 -16.36
CA TYR A 162 5.22 -20.46 -15.61
C TYR A 162 4.17 -19.88 -16.58
N ALA A 163 3.03 -20.53 -16.72
CA ALA A 163 1.97 -20.08 -17.62
C ALA A 163 0.93 -19.21 -16.89
N PRO A 164 0.44 -18.11 -17.52
CA PRO A 164 -0.66 -17.33 -16.96
C PRO A 164 -1.99 -18.09 -17.11
N LEU A 165 -2.85 -17.99 -16.08
CA LEU A 165 -4.22 -18.56 -16.15
C LEU A 165 -5.22 -17.63 -16.87
N GLN A 166 -4.80 -16.46 -17.28
CA GLN A 166 -5.60 -15.47 -18.02
C GLN A 166 -4.77 -14.84 -19.12
N ALA A 167 -5.42 -14.28 -20.13
CA ALA A 167 -4.72 -13.60 -21.21
C ALA A 167 -4.00 -12.34 -20.70
N LEU A 168 -2.70 -12.24 -20.99
CA LEU A 168 -1.83 -11.12 -20.64
C LEU A 168 -0.96 -10.77 -21.85
N SER A 169 -0.41 -9.55 -21.88
CA SER A 169 0.56 -9.16 -22.90
C SER A 169 1.91 -9.87 -22.64
N PRO A 170 2.48 -10.58 -23.62
CA PRO A 170 3.78 -11.26 -23.45
C PRO A 170 4.93 -10.29 -23.09
N ALA A 171 4.86 -9.06 -23.59
CA ALA A 171 5.87 -8.02 -23.33
C ALA A 171 5.68 -7.30 -21.99
N GLU A 172 4.62 -7.60 -21.22
CA GLU A 172 4.35 -6.95 -19.93
C GLU A 172 5.50 -7.24 -18.96
N SER A 173 6.07 -6.18 -18.40
CA SER A 173 7.14 -6.32 -17.40
C SER A 173 6.59 -6.85 -16.09
N SER A 174 7.14 -7.94 -15.59
CA SER A 174 6.60 -8.68 -14.46
C SER A 174 7.69 -9.18 -13.50
N SER A 175 7.25 -9.64 -12.34
CA SER A 175 8.02 -10.43 -11.38
C SER A 175 7.20 -11.68 -11.02
N LEU A 176 7.82 -12.68 -10.43
CA LEU A 176 7.15 -13.88 -9.93
C LEU A 176 7.17 -13.90 -8.41
N GLN A 177 6.01 -14.00 -7.78
CA GLN A 177 5.90 -14.16 -6.33
C GLN A 177 5.32 -15.53 -5.99
N THR A 178 5.90 -16.19 -4.99
CA THR A 178 5.35 -17.41 -4.42
C THR A 178 4.78 -17.08 -3.05
N LEU A 179 3.50 -17.32 -2.85
CA LEU A 179 2.78 -17.09 -1.60
C LEU A 179 2.24 -18.42 -1.07
N ASN A 180 2.13 -18.54 0.24
CA ASN A 180 1.53 -19.69 0.85
C ASN A 180 0.01 -19.54 0.88
N GLY A 181 -0.68 -20.34 0.06
CA GLY A 181 -2.13 -20.43 0.06
C GLY A 181 -2.65 -21.58 0.94
N PRO A 182 -3.96 -21.71 1.10
CA PRO A 182 -4.58 -22.74 1.94
C PRO A 182 -4.30 -24.17 1.45
N ASN A 183 -4.04 -24.35 0.16
CA ASN A 183 -3.80 -25.66 -0.47
C ASN A 183 -2.34 -25.83 -0.90
N GLY A 184 -1.42 -25.03 -0.40
CA GLY A 184 0.00 -25.07 -0.74
C GLY A 184 0.51 -23.81 -1.46
N PRO A 185 1.69 -23.87 -2.09
CA PRO A 185 2.27 -22.73 -2.76
C PRO A 185 1.40 -22.22 -3.90
N GLU A 186 1.23 -20.91 -3.98
CA GLU A 186 0.55 -20.21 -5.04
C GLU A 186 1.55 -19.31 -5.77
N TYR A 187 1.56 -19.39 -7.09
CA TYR A 187 2.43 -18.60 -7.93
C TYR A 187 1.67 -17.46 -8.57
N TRP A 188 2.29 -16.27 -8.57
CA TRP A 188 1.67 -15.05 -9.05
C TRP A 188 2.64 -14.25 -9.90
N PHE A 189 2.24 -13.91 -11.11
CA PHE A 189 2.84 -12.79 -11.82
C PHE A 189 2.44 -11.51 -11.14
N THR A 190 3.41 -10.64 -10.84
CA THR A 190 3.17 -9.34 -10.24
C THR A 190 3.75 -8.25 -11.11
N PHE A 191 3.03 -7.15 -11.24
CA PHE A 191 3.32 -6.08 -12.18
C PHE A 191 3.68 -4.78 -11.47
N GLN A 192 3.85 -3.69 -12.23
CA GLN A 192 4.21 -2.38 -11.69
C GLN A 192 3.25 -1.92 -10.58
N ASN A 193 1.95 -2.11 -10.74
CA ASN A 193 1.00 -1.67 -9.72
C ASN A 193 1.08 -2.47 -8.42
N PHE A 194 1.43 -3.76 -8.48
CA PHE A 194 1.73 -4.54 -7.29
C PHE A 194 2.97 -4.01 -6.57
N TYR A 195 4.02 -3.69 -7.32
CA TYR A 195 5.22 -3.06 -6.76
C TYR A 195 4.88 -1.73 -6.09
N VAL A 196 4.02 -0.90 -6.68
CA VAL A 196 3.57 0.36 -6.07
C VAL A 196 2.86 0.11 -4.73
N ILE A 197 1.97 -0.89 -4.65
CA ILE A 197 1.34 -1.25 -3.38
C ILE A 197 2.40 -1.65 -2.34
N THR A 198 3.46 -2.36 -2.73
CA THR A 198 4.55 -2.71 -1.81
C THR A 198 5.40 -1.52 -1.35
N ARG A 199 5.23 -0.33 -1.92
CA ARG A 199 5.85 0.90 -1.37
C ARG A 199 5.14 1.37 -0.11
N TYR A 200 3.83 1.11 -0.02
CA TYR A 200 3.04 1.36 1.18
C TYR A 200 3.49 0.45 2.34
N ASN A 201 3.56 -0.85 2.07
CA ASN A 201 4.10 -1.85 2.98
C ASN A 201 4.85 -2.92 2.17
N ARG A 202 6.12 -3.16 2.52
CA ARG A 202 7.04 -4.02 1.76
C ARG A 202 6.66 -5.51 1.72
N SER A 203 5.61 -5.92 2.42
CA SER A 203 5.15 -7.32 2.44
C SER A 203 4.39 -7.67 1.16
N PRO A 204 4.79 -8.71 0.40
CA PRO A 204 3.98 -9.23 -0.72
C PRO A 204 2.60 -9.71 -0.29
N LEU A 205 2.46 -10.25 0.94
CA LEU A 205 1.16 -10.64 1.51
C LEU A 205 0.25 -9.44 1.73
N TYR A 206 0.79 -8.32 2.19
CA TYR A 206 0.04 -7.07 2.31
C TYR A 206 -0.47 -6.61 0.93
N ALA A 207 0.42 -6.57 -0.06
CA ALA A 207 0.04 -6.15 -1.40
C ALA A 207 -1.02 -7.06 -2.03
N MET A 208 -0.93 -8.38 -1.77
CA MET A 208 -1.95 -9.32 -2.21
C MET A 208 -3.28 -9.11 -1.49
N ALA A 209 -3.28 -8.86 -0.18
CA ALA A 209 -4.51 -8.56 0.58
C ALA A 209 -5.21 -7.30 0.03
N VAL A 210 -4.44 -6.23 -0.24
CA VAL A 210 -4.97 -5.01 -0.89
C VAL A 210 -5.55 -5.34 -2.26
N ASN A 211 -4.85 -6.11 -3.09
CA ASN A 211 -5.33 -6.49 -4.42
C ASN A 211 -6.63 -7.31 -4.36
N GLN A 212 -6.69 -8.32 -3.50
CA GLN A 212 -7.88 -9.17 -3.35
C GLN A 212 -9.07 -8.38 -2.79
N LEU A 213 -8.84 -7.49 -1.82
CA LEU A 213 -9.90 -6.63 -1.30
C LEU A 213 -10.40 -5.66 -2.37
N ALA A 214 -9.50 -5.07 -3.17
CA ALA A 214 -9.89 -4.20 -4.28
C ALA A 214 -10.76 -4.94 -5.31
N GLN A 215 -10.38 -6.15 -5.67
CA GLN A 215 -11.18 -7.00 -6.57
C GLN A 215 -12.55 -7.36 -5.98
N ALA A 216 -12.62 -7.66 -4.68
CA ALA A 216 -13.88 -7.93 -4.00
C ALA A 216 -14.80 -6.69 -3.94
N ILE A 217 -14.22 -5.51 -3.70
CA ILE A 217 -14.97 -4.24 -3.74
C ILE A 217 -15.51 -3.98 -5.14
N GLU A 218 -14.70 -4.18 -6.18
CA GLU A 218 -15.09 -4.00 -7.58
C GLU A 218 -16.22 -4.97 -7.97
N ALA A 219 -16.16 -6.20 -7.52
CA ALA A 219 -17.22 -7.20 -7.73
C ALA A 219 -18.49 -6.95 -6.89
N GLY A 220 -18.48 -5.97 -5.96
CA GLY A 220 -19.60 -5.67 -5.08
C GLY A 220 -19.83 -6.70 -3.97
N VAL A 221 -18.85 -7.57 -3.66
CA VAL A 221 -18.92 -8.56 -2.58
C VAL A 221 -18.26 -8.02 -1.31
N GLY A 222 -18.91 -8.25 -0.19
CA GLY A 222 -18.35 -7.90 1.12
C GLY A 222 -17.18 -8.82 1.50
N PRO A 223 -16.30 -8.36 2.42
CA PRO A 223 -15.10 -9.12 2.83
C PRO A 223 -15.38 -10.54 3.37
N ALA A 224 -16.57 -10.76 3.95
CA ALA A 224 -16.97 -12.06 4.50
C ALA A 224 -17.28 -13.13 3.42
N GLU A 225 -17.62 -12.70 2.21
CA GLU A 225 -17.90 -13.60 1.08
C GLU A 225 -16.64 -13.89 0.24
N ALA A 226 -15.69 -12.96 0.22
CA ALA A 226 -14.42 -13.13 -0.48
C ALA A 226 -13.47 -14.14 0.22
N ALA A 227 -13.73 -14.49 1.49
CA ALA A 227 -12.94 -15.42 2.29
C ALA A 227 -13.42 -16.89 2.22
N ARG A 228 -14.49 -17.19 1.45
CA ARG A 228 -14.99 -18.55 1.20
C ARG A 228 -14.50 -19.07 -0.14
#